data_a47aea77a5296429a24d2fac49a006ca
#
_entry.id   a47aea77a5296429a24d2fac49a006ca
#
_cell.length_a   1.000
_cell.length_b   1.000
_cell.length_c   1.000
_cell.angle_alpha   90.00
_cell.angle_beta   90.00
_cell.angle_gamma   90.00
#
_symmetry.space_group_name_H-M   'P 1'
#
loop_
_entity.id
_entity.type
_entity.pdbx_description
1 polymer ?
#
loop_
_entity_poly.entity_id
_entity_poly.type
_entity_poly.pdbx_seq_one_letter_code
_entity_poly.pdbx_strand_id
1 'polypeptide(L)'
;MQTVVFEAYPKVPLDAFLPELSLEIPELSDDILAHYVRNAAIEFAERSLALQREITICLQSCVPDYILEAPDCMRIVSLHKVKKNGDRAYADCAGFCQFDDLHVVWKQPNELWVKPVPVEPQDITVIVSVAPHHDACELDEILLTRYKEAVLAGTRAQLYGLQRRPWTSLVSATAQRKEFDRRIAAAGTDRLLQGRTGRVRMQTVFNGRRTR
;
A
#
# COMPACT_ATOMS: atom_id res chain seq x y z
N MET A 1 -18.36 9.12 -17.52
CA MET A 1 -17.60 8.63 -16.36
C MET A 1 -17.82 7.12 -16.28
N GLN A 2 -16.76 6.35 -16.25
CA GLN A 2 -16.84 4.88 -16.22
C GLN A 2 -16.24 4.40 -14.92
N THR A 3 -16.90 3.44 -14.27
CA THR A 3 -16.43 2.79 -13.06
C THR A 3 -15.71 1.50 -13.41
N VAL A 4 -14.53 1.29 -12.85
CA VAL A 4 -13.72 0.07 -12.97
C VAL A 4 -13.57 -0.57 -11.61
N VAL A 5 -14.06 -1.80 -11.45
CA VAL A 5 -14.02 -2.57 -10.21
C VAL A 5 -12.89 -3.60 -10.29
N PHE A 6 -12.14 -3.76 -9.22
CA PHE A 6 -11.03 -4.71 -9.13
C PHE A 6 -11.52 -6.10 -8.75
N GLU A 7 -10.73 -7.11 -9.08
CA GLU A 7 -10.92 -8.45 -8.56
C GLU A 7 -10.60 -8.51 -7.05
N ALA A 8 -11.38 -9.31 -6.32
CA ALA A 8 -11.13 -9.55 -4.91
C ALA A 8 -9.90 -10.44 -4.71
N TYR A 9 -9.05 -10.07 -3.75
CA TYR A 9 -7.89 -10.87 -3.33
C TYR A 9 -8.23 -11.70 -2.10
N PRO A 10 -7.46 -12.80 -1.83
CA PRO A 10 -7.65 -13.60 -0.62
C PRO A 10 -7.59 -12.74 0.64
N LYS A 11 -8.57 -12.90 1.51
CA LYS A 11 -8.69 -12.17 2.77
C LYS A 11 -8.62 -13.12 3.95
N VAL A 12 -8.19 -12.60 5.08
CA VAL A 12 -8.13 -13.30 6.37
C VAL A 12 -8.83 -12.49 7.44
N PRO A 13 -9.55 -13.13 8.37
CA PRO A 13 -10.19 -12.43 9.47
C PRO A 13 -9.13 -11.81 10.40
N LEU A 14 -9.50 -10.73 11.08
CA LEU A 14 -8.64 -10.08 12.08
C LEU A 14 -8.22 -11.03 13.19
N ASP A 15 -9.07 -11.99 13.53
CA ASP A 15 -8.82 -13.00 14.56
C ASP A 15 -7.55 -13.83 14.32
N ALA A 16 -7.10 -13.95 13.07
CA ALA A 16 -5.86 -14.65 12.74
C ALA A 16 -4.60 -14.00 13.33
N PHE A 17 -4.68 -12.73 13.74
CA PHE A 17 -3.59 -11.98 14.37
C PHE A 17 -3.64 -11.99 15.90
N LEU A 18 -4.78 -12.34 16.50
CA LEU A 18 -5.03 -12.19 17.93
C LEU A 18 -4.29 -13.17 18.86
N PRO A 19 -4.02 -14.44 18.51
CA PRO A 19 -3.53 -15.43 19.45
C PRO A 19 -2.28 -15.00 20.22
N GLU A 20 -1.34 -14.32 19.56
CA GLU A 20 -0.11 -13.85 20.19
C GLU A 20 -0.38 -12.66 21.13
N LEU A 21 -1.24 -11.74 20.73
CA LEU A 21 -1.59 -10.53 21.48
C LEU A 21 -2.41 -10.86 22.72
N SER A 22 -3.36 -11.80 22.61
CA SER A 22 -4.19 -12.24 23.73
C SER A 22 -3.37 -12.96 24.83
N LEU A 23 -2.27 -13.63 24.46
CA LEU A 23 -1.33 -14.19 25.43
C LEU A 23 -0.51 -13.12 26.14
N GLU A 24 -0.17 -12.03 25.46
CA GLU A 24 0.63 -10.94 26.03
C GLU A 24 -0.21 -10.00 26.90
N ILE A 25 -1.48 -9.76 26.52
CA ILE A 25 -2.38 -8.81 27.21
C ILE A 25 -3.76 -9.46 27.37
N PRO A 26 -3.90 -10.42 28.28
CA PRO A 26 -5.14 -11.18 28.46
C PRO A 26 -6.31 -10.36 29.02
N GLU A 27 -6.05 -9.15 29.53
CA GLU A 27 -7.09 -8.26 30.05
C GLU A 27 -7.87 -7.52 28.95
N LEU A 28 -7.42 -7.55 27.70
CA LEU A 28 -8.12 -6.92 26.59
C LEU A 28 -9.05 -7.92 25.89
N SER A 29 -10.25 -7.43 25.54
CA SER A 29 -11.14 -8.21 24.68
C SER A 29 -10.62 -8.28 23.24
N ASP A 30 -10.98 -9.35 22.55
CA ASP A 30 -10.60 -9.59 21.16
C ASP A 30 -11.05 -8.45 20.22
N ASP A 31 -12.21 -7.83 20.47
CA ASP A 31 -12.69 -6.68 19.69
C ASP A 31 -11.75 -5.47 19.80
N ILE A 32 -11.23 -5.21 20.99
CA ILE A 32 -10.27 -4.11 21.21
C ILE A 32 -8.95 -4.45 20.52
N LEU A 33 -8.45 -5.66 20.67
CA LEU A 33 -7.24 -6.13 19.99
C LEU A 33 -7.39 -6.04 18.49
N ALA A 34 -8.52 -6.50 17.93
CA ALA A 34 -8.82 -6.42 16.50
C ALA A 34 -8.84 -4.97 15.98
N HIS A 35 -9.36 -4.02 16.79
CA HIS A 35 -9.32 -2.60 16.46
C HIS A 35 -7.87 -2.09 16.29
N TYR A 36 -6.96 -2.43 17.22
CA TYR A 36 -5.57 -2.01 17.15
C TYR A 36 -4.80 -2.72 16.02
N VAL A 37 -5.10 -3.99 15.76
CA VAL A 37 -4.54 -4.74 14.60
C VAL A 37 -4.94 -4.05 13.30
N ARG A 38 -6.21 -3.70 13.15
CA ARG A 38 -6.71 -2.97 11.97
C ARG A 38 -5.99 -1.64 11.78
N ASN A 39 -5.86 -0.84 12.84
CA ASN A 39 -5.17 0.45 12.78
C ASN A 39 -3.69 0.29 12.38
N ALA A 40 -3.00 -0.70 12.93
CA ALA A 40 -1.62 -1.00 12.57
C ALA A 40 -1.50 -1.47 11.11
N ALA A 41 -2.43 -2.29 10.63
CA ALA A 41 -2.48 -2.75 9.24
C ALA A 41 -2.72 -1.59 8.26
N ILE A 42 -3.63 -0.68 8.60
CA ILE A 42 -3.88 0.54 7.81
C ILE A 42 -2.61 1.39 7.74
N GLU A 43 -2.02 1.73 8.89
CA GLU A 43 -0.80 2.52 8.95
C GLU A 43 0.36 1.88 8.18
N PHE A 44 0.52 0.55 8.31
CA PHE A 44 1.51 -0.20 7.54
C PHE A 44 1.29 -0.07 6.04
N ALA A 45 0.07 -0.30 5.57
CA ALA A 45 -0.27 -0.27 4.14
C ALA A 45 -0.07 1.13 3.53
N GLU A 46 -0.49 2.18 4.24
CA GLU A 46 -0.35 3.57 3.78
C GLU A 46 1.10 4.04 3.71
N ARG A 47 1.90 3.68 4.71
CA ARG A 47 3.28 4.17 4.80
C ARG A 47 4.26 3.35 3.96
N SER A 48 4.05 2.03 3.86
CA SER A 48 4.91 1.16 3.06
C SER A 48 4.53 1.17 1.58
N LEU A 49 3.24 1.40 1.27
CA LEU A 49 2.66 1.25 -0.06
C LEU A 49 2.92 -0.15 -0.66
N ALA A 50 3.08 -1.16 0.20
CA ALA A 50 3.49 -2.50 -0.20
C ALA A 50 2.34 -3.34 -0.77
N LEU A 51 1.08 -3.00 -0.45
CA LEU A 51 -0.10 -3.67 -0.99
C LEU A 51 -0.40 -3.14 -2.39
N GLN A 52 0.32 -3.62 -3.38
CA GLN A 52 0.11 -3.20 -4.77
C GLN A 52 -0.89 -4.10 -5.49
N ARG A 53 -1.67 -3.47 -6.37
CA ARG A 53 -2.65 -4.12 -7.25
C ARG A 53 -2.45 -3.65 -8.68
N GLU A 54 -2.46 -4.61 -9.58
CA GLU A 54 -2.42 -4.37 -11.02
C GLU A 54 -3.83 -4.44 -11.58
N ILE A 55 -4.24 -3.43 -12.34
CA ILE A 55 -5.59 -3.27 -12.85
C ILE A 55 -5.51 -2.95 -14.32
N THR A 56 -6.27 -3.67 -15.13
CA THR A 56 -6.46 -3.34 -16.55
C THR A 56 -7.74 -2.55 -16.71
N ILE A 57 -7.62 -1.39 -17.34
CA ILE A 57 -8.72 -0.46 -17.62
C ILE A 57 -8.89 -0.39 -19.13
N CYS A 58 -10.08 -0.70 -19.63
CA CYS A 58 -10.44 -0.46 -21.01
C CYS A 58 -10.90 0.99 -21.18
N LEU A 59 -10.03 1.84 -21.72
CA LEU A 59 -10.37 3.21 -22.07
C LEU A 59 -11.34 3.21 -23.24
N GLN A 60 -12.48 3.87 -23.05
CA GLN A 60 -13.49 4.00 -24.10
C GLN A 60 -13.28 5.27 -24.90
N SER A 61 -13.69 5.22 -26.17
CA SER A 61 -13.70 6.41 -27.03
C SER A 61 -14.54 7.54 -26.41
N CYS A 62 -14.02 8.74 -26.46
CA CYS A 62 -14.67 9.96 -25.97
C CYS A 62 -14.94 10.02 -24.45
N VAL A 63 -14.35 9.15 -23.64
CA VAL A 63 -14.47 9.17 -22.17
C VAL A 63 -13.14 9.60 -21.53
N PRO A 64 -13.06 10.80 -20.90
CA PRO A 64 -11.85 11.28 -20.25
C PRO A 64 -11.70 10.85 -18.79
N ASP A 65 -12.81 10.55 -18.10
CA ASP A 65 -12.85 10.38 -16.66
C ASP A 65 -13.26 8.96 -16.28
N TYR A 66 -12.47 8.35 -15.39
CA TYR A 66 -12.68 7.00 -14.86
C TYR A 66 -12.68 7.06 -13.34
N ILE A 67 -13.58 6.31 -12.71
CA ILE A 67 -13.54 6.05 -11.27
C ILE A 67 -13.00 4.64 -11.06
N LEU A 68 -11.99 4.52 -10.20
CA LEU A 68 -11.45 3.25 -9.75
C LEU A 68 -12.10 2.91 -8.40
N GLU A 69 -12.84 1.82 -8.34
CA GLU A 69 -13.41 1.32 -7.09
C GLU A 69 -12.56 0.18 -6.56
N ALA A 70 -12.01 0.38 -5.37
CA ALA A 70 -11.30 -0.68 -4.67
C ALA A 70 -12.26 -1.80 -4.27
N PRO A 71 -11.77 -3.06 -4.13
CA PRO A 71 -12.57 -4.15 -3.58
C PRO A 71 -13.12 -3.80 -2.19
N ASP A 72 -14.18 -4.51 -1.79
CA ASP A 72 -14.81 -4.33 -0.49
C ASP A 72 -13.81 -4.23 0.66
N CYS A 73 -14.06 -3.31 1.58
CA CYS A 73 -13.23 -3.05 2.76
C CYS A 73 -11.79 -2.55 2.46
N MET A 74 -11.52 -2.10 1.21
CA MET A 74 -10.24 -1.51 0.82
C MET A 74 -10.43 -0.11 0.25
N ARG A 75 -9.37 0.71 0.26
CA ARG A 75 -9.34 2.01 -0.41
C ARG A 75 -8.03 2.18 -1.16
N ILE A 76 -8.06 2.97 -2.22
CA ILE A 76 -6.86 3.30 -2.99
C ILE A 76 -6.11 4.41 -2.26
N VAL A 77 -4.80 4.22 -2.13
CA VAL A 77 -3.90 5.18 -1.49
C VAL A 77 -3.12 5.99 -2.52
N SER A 78 -2.62 5.33 -3.55
CA SER A 78 -1.71 5.96 -4.51
C SER A 78 -1.68 5.21 -5.84
N LEU A 79 -1.49 5.95 -6.93
CA LEU A 79 -1.14 5.42 -8.25
C LEU A 79 0.37 5.44 -8.40
N HIS A 80 0.97 4.34 -8.83
CA HIS A 80 2.43 4.21 -8.99
C HIS A 80 2.88 4.18 -10.43
N LYS A 81 2.23 3.37 -11.25
CA LYS A 81 2.68 3.09 -12.61
C LYS A 81 1.50 2.93 -13.54
N VAL A 82 1.72 3.32 -14.77
CA VAL A 82 0.79 3.08 -15.87
C VAL A 82 1.55 2.46 -17.03
N LYS A 83 0.90 1.56 -17.75
CA LYS A 83 1.41 0.92 -18.94
C LYS A 83 0.30 0.78 -19.97
N LYS A 84 0.59 1.08 -21.22
CA LYS A 84 -0.31 0.77 -22.35
C LYS A 84 -0.19 -0.72 -22.68
N ASN A 85 -1.29 -1.38 -23.01
CA ASN A 85 -1.24 -2.77 -23.45
C ASN A 85 -0.42 -2.87 -24.74
N GLY A 86 0.52 -3.83 -24.73
CA GLY A 86 1.52 -4.00 -25.80
C GLY A 86 2.90 -3.43 -25.47
N ASP A 87 3.02 -2.50 -24.53
CA ASP A 87 4.31 -1.96 -24.09
C ASP A 87 5.03 -2.91 -23.15
N ARG A 88 6.37 -2.94 -23.24
CA ARG A 88 7.21 -3.78 -22.37
C ARG A 88 7.54 -3.12 -21.03
N ALA A 89 7.39 -1.82 -20.91
CA ALA A 89 7.79 -1.04 -19.75
C ALA A 89 6.62 -0.27 -19.14
N TYR A 90 6.64 -0.13 -17.82
CA TYR A 90 5.75 0.77 -17.10
C TYR A 90 6.35 2.16 -17.02
N ALA A 91 5.52 3.20 -17.19
CA ALA A 91 5.88 4.56 -16.83
C ALA A 91 5.68 4.75 -15.33
N ASP A 92 6.73 5.24 -14.63
CA ASP A 92 6.63 5.58 -13.21
C ASP A 92 5.81 6.85 -13.04
N CYS A 93 4.86 6.82 -12.11
CA CYS A 93 3.93 7.92 -11.86
C CYS A 93 4.05 8.41 -10.42
N ALA A 94 4.24 9.70 -10.27
CA ALA A 94 4.03 10.39 -8.99
C ALA A 94 2.74 11.22 -9.05
N GLY A 95 1.61 10.56 -9.39
CA GLY A 95 0.31 11.20 -9.60
C GLY A 95 0.08 11.75 -11.01
N PHE A 96 1.09 11.73 -11.86
CA PHE A 96 1.02 12.15 -13.28
C PHE A 96 1.89 11.23 -14.12
N CYS A 97 1.32 10.62 -15.15
CA CYS A 97 2.05 9.80 -16.12
C CYS A 97 1.88 10.35 -17.52
N GLN A 98 2.99 10.37 -18.23
CA GLN A 98 2.98 10.65 -19.67
C GLN A 98 3.65 9.48 -20.37
N PHE A 99 2.96 8.91 -21.36
CA PHE A 99 3.54 7.94 -22.28
C PHE A 99 2.96 8.20 -23.68
N ASP A 100 3.85 8.32 -24.65
CA ASP A 100 3.55 8.77 -26.00
C ASP A 100 2.70 10.05 -25.98
N ASP A 101 1.50 9.99 -26.55
CA ASP A 101 0.55 11.10 -26.62
C ASP A 101 -0.49 11.07 -25.49
N LEU A 102 -0.40 10.12 -24.54
CA LEU A 102 -1.39 9.94 -23.48
C LEU A 102 -0.85 10.43 -22.13
N HIS A 103 -1.62 11.29 -21.46
CA HIS A 103 -1.36 11.77 -20.12
C HIS A 103 -2.40 11.18 -19.17
N VAL A 104 -1.97 10.49 -18.14
CA VAL A 104 -2.83 9.96 -17.10
C VAL A 104 -2.57 10.72 -15.82
N VAL A 105 -3.62 11.37 -15.30
CA VAL A 105 -3.55 12.17 -14.06
C VAL A 105 -4.41 11.50 -13.01
N TRP A 106 -3.80 11.22 -11.86
CA TRP A 106 -4.50 10.74 -10.69
C TRP A 106 -5.05 11.89 -9.88
N LYS A 107 -6.36 11.88 -9.62
CA LYS A 107 -7.02 12.78 -8.69
C LYS A 107 -7.57 11.99 -7.52
N GLN A 108 -7.10 12.32 -6.33
CA GLN A 108 -7.60 11.68 -5.12
C GLN A 108 -9.10 11.96 -4.90
N PRO A 109 -9.86 10.99 -4.36
CA PRO A 109 -9.37 9.73 -3.80
C PRO A 109 -9.24 8.59 -4.82
N ASN A 110 -9.98 8.59 -5.93
CA ASN A 110 -10.12 7.45 -6.83
C ASN A 110 -10.41 7.82 -8.29
N GLU A 111 -10.22 9.09 -8.67
CA GLU A 111 -10.45 9.55 -10.04
C GLU A 111 -9.18 9.43 -10.88
N LEU A 112 -9.32 8.91 -12.09
CA LEU A 112 -8.29 8.85 -13.11
C LEU A 112 -8.72 9.71 -14.31
N TRP A 113 -7.88 10.65 -14.67
CA TRP A 113 -8.08 11.54 -15.81
C TRP A 113 -7.15 11.19 -16.95
N VAL A 114 -7.68 11.05 -18.18
CA VAL A 114 -6.91 10.68 -19.34
C VAL A 114 -6.98 11.82 -20.38
N LYS A 115 -5.82 12.29 -20.84
CA LYS A 115 -5.70 13.34 -21.87
C LYS A 115 -4.59 13.00 -22.87
N PRO A 116 -4.77 13.26 -24.17
CA PRO A 116 -6.04 13.65 -24.81
C PRO A 116 -7.11 12.58 -24.64
N VAL A 117 -8.35 12.93 -24.84
CA VAL A 117 -9.47 11.98 -24.78
C VAL A 117 -9.24 10.88 -25.82
N PRO A 118 -9.30 9.60 -25.45
CA PRO A 118 -9.07 8.50 -26.40
C PRO A 118 -10.04 8.57 -27.60
N VAL A 119 -9.50 8.47 -28.79
CA VAL A 119 -10.32 8.41 -30.03
C VAL A 119 -10.81 7.00 -30.26
N GLU A 120 -9.96 6.01 -29.97
CA GLU A 120 -10.26 4.58 -30.10
C GLU A 120 -10.17 3.90 -28.75
N PRO A 121 -10.96 2.82 -28.53
CA PRO A 121 -10.82 2.02 -27.32
C PRO A 121 -9.41 1.43 -27.22
N GLN A 122 -8.80 1.56 -26.04
CA GLN A 122 -7.48 1.00 -25.75
C GLN A 122 -7.38 0.57 -24.30
N ASP A 123 -6.63 -0.49 -24.05
CA ASP A 123 -6.40 -0.97 -22.71
C ASP A 123 -5.13 -0.37 -22.11
N ILE A 124 -5.23 0.08 -20.87
CA ILE A 124 -4.09 0.47 -20.04
C ILE A 124 -4.06 -0.39 -18.79
N THR A 125 -2.87 -0.68 -18.32
CA THR A 125 -2.68 -1.35 -17.03
C THR A 125 -2.10 -0.36 -16.04
N VAL A 126 -2.73 -0.24 -14.87
CA VAL A 126 -2.30 0.66 -13.80
C VAL A 126 -1.88 -0.15 -12.57
N ILE A 127 -0.85 0.30 -11.87
CA ILE A 127 -0.46 -0.25 -10.57
C ILE A 127 -0.79 0.78 -9.50
N VAL A 128 -1.68 0.38 -8.58
CA VAL A 128 -2.09 1.19 -7.44
C VAL A 128 -1.70 0.52 -6.13
N SER A 129 -1.48 1.32 -5.08
CA SER A 129 -1.44 0.81 -3.71
C SER A 129 -2.78 0.97 -3.05
N VAL A 130 -3.15 -0.04 -2.27
CA VAL A 130 -4.39 -0.08 -1.50
C VAL A 130 -4.11 -0.20 -0.01
N ALA A 131 -5.05 0.22 0.81
CA ALA A 131 -5.03 0.04 2.27
C ALA A 131 -6.40 -0.47 2.74
N PRO A 132 -6.48 -1.20 3.86
CA PRO A 132 -7.75 -1.56 4.47
C PRO A 132 -8.56 -0.32 4.83
N HIS A 133 -9.88 -0.42 4.77
CA HIS A 133 -10.79 0.60 5.26
C HIS A 133 -10.88 0.55 6.79
N HIS A 134 -11.31 1.64 7.43
CA HIS A 134 -11.41 1.72 8.89
C HIS A 134 -12.43 0.78 9.52
N ASP A 135 -13.40 0.33 8.76
CA ASP A 135 -14.44 -0.63 9.14
C ASP A 135 -14.18 -2.05 8.62
N ALA A 136 -13.01 -2.32 8.03
CA ALA A 136 -12.65 -3.62 7.51
C ALA A 136 -12.69 -4.69 8.61
N CYS A 137 -13.47 -5.75 8.39
CA CYS A 137 -13.51 -6.93 9.27
C CYS A 137 -12.48 -7.99 8.88
N GLU A 138 -11.95 -7.88 7.67
CA GLU A 138 -10.95 -8.79 7.10
C GLU A 138 -9.80 -7.99 6.52
N LEU A 139 -8.62 -8.58 6.54
CA LEU A 139 -7.41 -8.02 5.96
C LEU A 139 -6.95 -8.85 4.77
N ASP A 140 -6.12 -8.26 3.92
CA ASP A 140 -5.45 -8.97 2.84
C ASP A 140 -4.54 -10.07 3.40
N GLU A 141 -4.63 -11.30 2.87
CA GLU A 141 -3.85 -12.45 3.32
C GLU A 141 -2.33 -12.19 3.31
N ILE A 142 -1.83 -11.35 2.43
CA ILE A 142 -0.42 -10.99 2.38
C ILE A 142 0.06 -10.30 3.67
N LEU A 143 -0.84 -9.62 4.40
CA LEU A 143 -0.52 -9.03 5.70
C LEU A 143 -0.25 -10.09 6.76
N LEU A 144 -0.95 -11.24 6.70
CA LEU A 144 -0.71 -12.36 7.61
C LEU A 144 0.50 -13.19 7.18
N THR A 145 0.64 -13.48 5.88
CA THR A 145 1.66 -14.40 5.39
C THR A 145 3.05 -13.76 5.30
N ARG A 146 3.14 -12.48 4.94
CA ARG A 146 4.42 -11.81 4.72
C ARG A 146 4.72 -10.71 5.74
N TYR A 147 3.71 -9.98 6.19
CA TYR A 147 3.89 -8.78 7.00
C TYR A 147 3.32 -8.89 8.41
N LYS A 148 2.99 -10.10 8.88
CA LYS A 148 2.41 -10.35 10.22
C LYS A 148 3.17 -9.64 11.32
N GLU A 149 4.48 -9.84 11.35
CA GLU A 149 5.34 -9.25 12.37
C GLU A 149 5.38 -7.71 12.33
N ALA A 150 5.19 -7.11 11.16
CA ALA A 150 5.08 -5.66 11.07
C ALA A 150 3.78 -5.18 11.71
N VAL A 151 2.65 -5.80 11.36
CA VAL A 151 1.34 -5.48 11.92
C VAL A 151 1.35 -5.67 13.44
N LEU A 152 1.88 -6.79 13.94
CA LEU A 152 1.98 -7.06 15.39
C LEU A 152 2.86 -6.04 16.11
N ALA A 153 4.00 -5.66 15.53
CA ALA A 153 4.87 -4.63 16.12
C ALA A 153 4.15 -3.27 16.21
N GLY A 154 3.41 -2.88 15.15
CA GLY A 154 2.57 -1.67 15.18
C GLY A 154 1.49 -1.73 16.24
N THR A 155 0.80 -2.87 16.36
CA THR A 155 -0.23 -3.11 17.38
C THR A 155 0.35 -3.03 18.79
N ARG A 156 1.47 -3.71 19.06
CA ARG A 156 2.17 -3.67 20.35
C ARG A 156 2.62 -2.26 20.73
N ALA A 157 3.13 -1.50 19.75
CA ALA A 157 3.53 -0.11 19.96
C ALA A 157 2.37 0.77 20.45
N GLN A 158 1.19 0.59 19.87
CA GLN A 158 -0.02 1.31 20.27
C GLN A 158 -0.52 0.85 21.64
N LEU A 159 -0.61 -0.45 21.88
CA LEU A 159 -1.12 -1.03 23.12
C LEU A 159 -0.24 -0.67 24.34
N TYR A 160 1.09 -0.85 24.24
CA TYR A 160 2.02 -0.50 25.33
C TYR A 160 2.12 1.00 25.58
N GLY A 161 1.74 1.82 24.58
CA GLY A 161 1.65 3.28 24.72
C GLY A 161 0.41 3.79 25.45
N LEU A 162 -0.60 2.93 25.71
CA LEU A 162 -1.81 3.30 26.43
C LEU A 162 -1.47 3.66 27.88
N GLN A 163 -1.87 4.85 28.31
CA GLN A 163 -1.59 5.32 29.66
C GLN A 163 -2.52 4.66 30.70
N ARG A 164 -2.02 4.52 31.93
CA ARG A 164 -2.78 4.04 33.10
C ARG A 164 -3.36 2.64 32.94
N ARG A 165 -2.64 1.74 32.25
CA ARG A 165 -3.00 0.33 32.12
C ARG A 165 -1.91 -0.53 32.75
N PRO A 166 -2.24 -1.75 33.27
CA PRO A 166 -1.26 -2.64 33.86
C PRO A 166 -0.08 -2.99 32.94
N TRP A 167 -0.34 -3.06 31.63
CA TRP A 167 0.64 -3.37 30.59
C TRP A 167 1.36 -2.14 30.01
N THR A 168 1.10 -0.93 30.50
CA THR A 168 1.76 0.30 30.02
C THR A 168 3.27 0.20 30.17
N SER A 169 4.00 0.34 29.05
CA SER A 169 5.45 0.37 29.01
C SER A 169 5.95 1.27 27.90
N LEU A 170 6.32 2.49 28.22
CA LEU A 170 6.82 3.44 27.21
C LEU A 170 8.13 2.97 26.56
N VAL A 171 8.94 2.22 27.28
CA VAL A 171 10.18 1.63 26.73
C VAL A 171 9.82 0.58 25.68
N SER A 172 8.91 -0.34 26.00
CA SER A 172 8.43 -1.35 25.06
C SER A 172 7.70 -0.72 23.87
N ALA A 173 6.83 0.26 24.11
CA ALA A 173 6.14 0.99 23.06
C ALA A 173 7.12 1.63 22.06
N THR A 174 8.17 2.30 22.59
CA THR A 174 9.19 2.93 21.73
C THR A 174 10.00 1.89 20.96
N ALA A 175 10.36 0.77 21.56
CA ALA A 175 11.08 -0.31 20.90
C ALA A 175 10.24 -0.91 19.76
N GLN A 176 8.96 -1.23 20.02
CA GLN A 176 8.06 -1.77 19.05
C GLN A 176 7.76 -0.76 17.92
N ARG A 177 7.67 0.54 18.21
CA ARG A 177 7.52 1.58 17.21
C ARG A 177 8.72 1.64 16.25
N LYS A 178 9.94 1.59 16.77
CA LYS A 178 11.16 1.54 15.94
C LYS A 178 11.20 0.29 15.04
N GLU A 179 10.81 -0.85 15.60
CA GLU A 179 10.73 -2.09 14.82
C GLU A 179 9.67 -1.99 13.72
N PHE A 180 8.50 -1.45 14.02
CA PHE A 180 7.45 -1.19 13.04
C PHE A 180 7.93 -0.28 11.91
N ASP A 181 8.57 0.85 12.23
CA ASP A 181 9.11 1.79 11.25
C ASP A 181 10.20 1.13 10.38
N ARG A 182 11.07 0.31 10.97
CA ARG A 182 12.06 -0.48 10.25
C ARG A 182 11.43 -1.44 9.24
N ARG A 183 10.37 -2.14 9.63
CA ARG A 183 9.64 -3.09 8.77
C ARG A 183 8.87 -2.37 7.66
N ILE A 184 8.29 -1.21 7.92
CA ILE A 184 7.68 -0.35 6.90
C ILE A 184 8.72 0.04 5.85
N ALA A 185 9.90 0.51 6.27
CA ALA A 185 10.97 0.88 5.36
C ALA A 185 11.46 -0.30 4.51
N ALA A 186 11.60 -1.50 5.12
CA ALA A 186 11.97 -2.72 4.40
C ALA A 186 10.91 -3.09 3.35
N ALA A 187 9.62 -3.08 3.71
CA ALA A 187 8.53 -3.37 2.79
C ALA A 187 8.46 -2.36 1.63
N GLY A 188 8.69 -1.07 1.91
CA GLY A 188 8.78 -0.03 0.89
C GLY A 188 9.96 -0.26 -0.08
N THR A 189 11.11 -0.71 0.43
CA THR A 189 12.27 -1.07 -0.39
C THR A 189 12.00 -2.29 -1.26
N ASP A 190 11.41 -3.35 -0.69
CA ASP A 190 11.03 -4.56 -1.43
C ASP A 190 10.06 -4.21 -2.58
N ARG A 191 9.11 -3.32 -2.35
CA ARG A 191 8.20 -2.80 -3.37
C ARG A 191 8.94 -2.16 -4.54
N LEU A 192 9.94 -1.33 -4.26
CA LEU A 192 10.73 -0.66 -5.30
C LEU A 192 11.58 -1.65 -6.10
N LEU A 193 11.98 -2.76 -5.48
CA LEU A 193 12.75 -3.83 -6.13
C LEU A 193 11.89 -4.82 -6.90
N GLN A 194 10.59 -4.94 -6.59
CA GLN A 194 9.64 -5.75 -7.34
C GLN A 194 9.49 -5.18 -8.77
N GLY A 195 10.05 -5.85 -9.73
CA GLY A 195 10.10 -5.44 -11.14
C GLY A 195 11.48 -5.05 -11.66
N ARG A 196 12.50 -4.99 -10.79
CA ARG A 196 13.90 -4.87 -11.21
C ARG A 196 14.60 -6.22 -11.08
N THR A 197 14.60 -7.01 -12.14
CA THR A 197 15.42 -8.22 -12.29
C THR A 197 16.89 -7.93 -12.59
N GLY A 198 17.39 -6.74 -12.24
CA GLY A 198 18.75 -6.31 -12.48
C GLY A 198 19.48 -5.94 -11.18
N ARG A 199 20.74 -6.35 -11.06
CA ARG A 199 21.65 -5.86 -10.00
C ARG A 199 21.64 -4.33 -9.97
N VAL A 200 21.19 -3.76 -8.87
CA VAL A 200 21.35 -2.32 -8.60
C VAL A 200 22.87 -2.05 -8.48
N ARG A 201 23.49 -1.51 -9.53
CA ARG A 201 24.82 -0.92 -9.41
C ARG A 201 24.62 0.44 -8.73
N MET A 202 25.01 0.55 -7.48
CA MET A 202 25.24 1.84 -6.87
C MET A 202 26.44 2.49 -7.59
N GLN A 203 26.16 3.48 -8.43
CA GLN A 203 27.22 4.40 -8.88
C GLN A 203 27.42 5.41 -7.76
N THR A 204 28.46 5.22 -6.97
CA THR A 204 29.00 6.28 -6.10
C THR A 204 29.61 7.34 -7.02
N VAL A 205 28.89 8.44 -7.21
CA VAL A 205 29.46 9.62 -7.85
C VAL A 205 30.39 10.29 -6.84
N PHE A 206 31.67 9.96 -6.91
CA PHE A 206 32.73 10.74 -6.22
C PHE A 206 32.86 12.07 -6.94
N ASN A 207 32.25 13.12 -6.41
CA ASN A 207 32.60 14.50 -6.79
C ASN A 207 33.97 14.81 -6.21
N GLY A 208 35.01 14.41 -6.92
CA GLY A 208 36.36 14.84 -6.67
C GLY A 208 36.52 16.34 -6.96
N ARG A 209 36.45 17.18 -5.93
CA ARG A 209 36.97 18.54 -6.00
C ARG A 209 38.48 18.45 -6.30
N ARG A 210 38.86 18.73 -7.52
CA ARG A 210 40.25 19.12 -7.83
C ARG A 210 40.47 20.52 -7.27
N THR A 211 41.19 20.62 -6.16
CA THR A 211 41.84 21.85 -5.74
C THR A 211 43.07 22.07 -6.63
N ARG A 212 43.09 23.19 -7.31
CA ARG A 212 44.32 23.79 -7.85
C ARG A 212 44.95 24.64 -6.78
#